data_fbd31870ff851743f2a0dffdfdc0a14b
#
_entry.id   fbd31870ff851743f2a0dffdfdc0a14b
#
_cell.length_a   1.000
_cell.length_b   1.000
_cell.length_c   1.000
_cell.angle_alpha   90.00
_cell.angle_beta   90.00
_cell.angle_gamma   90.00
#
_symmetry.space_group_name_H-M   'P 1'
#
loop_
_entity.id
_entity.type
_entity.pdbx_description
1 polymer ?
#
loop_
_entity_poly.entity_id
_entity_poly.type
_entity_poly.pdbx_seq_one_letter_code
_entity_poly.pdbx_strand_id
1 'polypeptide(L)'
;MPIAKKTGNILQKYQGWFNNDIALVANSKKGLQPQAVFDFISLSEFPFSFIEKVLNRTMKTFASYKKNKTALDPVISEKLLKIFSLYQKGVTVFGTVDEFNSWLAVPAFGLGKTVPKDLLDTITGIDLVSEELSRIEYGDLA
;
A
#
# COMPACT_ATOMS: atom_id res chain seq x y z
N MET A 1 12.16 12.68 -13.94
CA MET A 1 11.90 13.24 -12.62
C MET A 1 12.27 12.22 -11.53
N PRO A 2 13.16 12.59 -10.63
CA PRO A 2 13.66 11.62 -9.63
C PRO A 2 12.56 10.96 -8.78
N ILE A 3 11.56 11.72 -8.33
CA ILE A 3 10.50 11.19 -7.46
C ILE A 3 9.63 10.16 -8.20
N ALA A 4 9.16 10.50 -9.40
CA ALA A 4 8.32 9.61 -10.18
C ALA A 4 9.06 8.32 -10.53
N LYS A 5 10.35 8.45 -10.90
CA LYS A 5 11.21 7.30 -11.22
C LYS A 5 11.41 6.40 -9.99
N LYS A 6 11.63 7.01 -8.81
CA LYS A 6 11.82 6.27 -7.56
C LYS A 6 10.56 5.48 -7.19
N THR A 7 9.38 6.08 -7.27
CA THR A 7 8.13 5.39 -6.95
C THR A 7 7.81 4.29 -7.94
N GLY A 8 8.08 4.49 -9.22
CA GLY A 8 7.93 3.44 -10.23
C GLY A 8 8.82 2.25 -9.96
N ASN A 9 10.06 2.49 -9.53
CA ASN A 9 11.00 1.43 -9.18
C ASN A 9 10.54 0.64 -7.96
N ILE A 10 9.91 1.30 -6.98
CA ILE A 10 9.38 0.62 -5.81
C ILE A 10 8.29 -0.38 -6.20
N LEU A 11 7.31 0.04 -6.99
CA LEU A 11 6.24 -0.85 -7.42
C LEU A 11 6.76 -2.02 -8.24
N GLN A 12 7.70 -1.75 -9.15
CA GLN A 12 8.32 -2.77 -9.97
C GLN A 12 9.05 -3.81 -9.13
N LYS A 13 9.71 -3.38 -8.05
CA LYS A 13 10.43 -4.26 -7.12
C LYS A 13 9.53 -5.32 -6.50
N TYR A 14 8.29 -4.96 -6.14
CA TYR A 14 7.37 -5.86 -5.45
C TYR A 14 6.36 -6.54 -6.36
N GLN A 15 6.27 -6.17 -7.61
CA GLN A 15 5.20 -6.61 -8.51
C GLN A 15 5.08 -8.14 -8.60
N GLY A 16 6.18 -8.85 -8.70
CA GLY A 16 6.17 -10.31 -8.76
C GLY A 16 5.74 -10.99 -7.47
N TRP A 17 5.76 -10.24 -6.35
CA TRP A 17 5.47 -10.80 -5.03
C TRP A 17 3.97 -10.76 -4.70
N PHE A 18 3.17 -10.03 -5.48
CA PHE A 18 1.74 -9.89 -5.23
C PHE A 18 0.89 -10.09 -6.50
N ASN A 19 1.48 -10.58 -7.58
CA ASN A 19 0.76 -10.66 -8.86
C ASN A 19 -0.35 -11.71 -8.87
N ASN A 20 -0.41 -12.60 -7.88
CA ASN A 20 -1.55 -13.47 -7.63
C ASN A 20 -1.61 -13.80 -6.14
N ASP A 21 -2.75 -14.32 -5.69
CA ASP A 21 -2.97 -14.55 -4.26
C ASP A 21 -2.03 -15.60 -3.66
N ILE A 22 -1.68 -16.62 -4.44
CA ILE A 22 -0.75 -17.66 -3.97
C ILE A 22 0.63 -17.05 -3.69
N ALA A 23 1.13 -16.24 -4.62
CA ALA A 23 2.41 -15.55 -4.43
C ALA A 23 2.36 -14.61 -3.24
N LEU A 24 1.26 -13.88 -3.08
CA LEU A 24 1.08 -12.94 -1.97
C LEU A 24 1.14 -13.68 -0.63
N VAL A 25 0.42 -14.79 -0.50
CA VAL A 25 0.43 -15.59 0.73
C VAL A 25 1.82 -16.13 1.03
N ALA A 26 2.49 -16.71 0.02
CA ALA A 26 3.81 -17.29 0.20
C ALA A 26 4.84 -16.24 0.64
N ASN A 27 4.82 -15.07 0.02
CA ASN A 27 5.76 -14.00 0.36
C ASN A 27 5.43 -13.35 1.69
N SER A 28 4.15 -13.30 2.06
CA SER A 28 3.74 -12.82 3.38
C SER A 28 4.27 -13.72 4.49
N LYS A 29 4.16 -15.04 4.31
CA LYS A 29 4.65 -16.00 5.29
C LYS A 29 6.17 -15.98 5.42
N LYS A 30 6.86 -15.77 4.31
CA LYS A 30 8.31 -15.63 4.30
C LYS A 30 8.75 -14.35 5.04
N GLY A 31 7.96 -13.31 4.94
CA GLY A 31 8.25 -12.02 5.56
C GLY A 31 9.04 -11.10 4.65
N LEU A 32 8.58 -9.84 4.57
CA LEU A 32 9.30 -8.81 3.82
C LEU A 32 10.46 -8.28 4.66
N GLN A 33 11.46 -7.73 3.99
CA GLN A 33 12.53 -7.01 4.67
C GLN A 33 11.97 -5.67 5.20
N PRO A 34 12.53 -5.14 6.30
CA PRO A 34 12.07 -3.86 6.87
C PRO A 34 12.08 -2.70 5.89
N GLN A 35 12.93 -2.76 4.84
CA GLN A 35 12.96 -1.72 3.80
C GLN A 35 11.58 -1.50 3.19
N ALA A 36 10.72 -2.51 3.19
CA ALA A 36 9.36 -2.38 2.64
C ALA A 36 8.55 -1.29 3.35
N VAL A 37 8.75 -1.08 4.65
CA VAL A 37 8.09 0.01 5.39
C VAL A 37 8.54 1.37 4.83
N PHE A 38 9.83 1.53 4.61
CA PHE A 38 10.39 2.80 4.10
C PHE A 38 9.99 3.02 2.65
N ASP A 39 9.84 1.95 1.88
CA ASP A 39 9.31 2.03 0.51
C ASP A 39 7.85 2.49 0.52
N PHE A 40 7.03 2.01 1.46
CA PHE A 40 5.66 2.48 1.63
C PHE A 40 5.62 3.97 2.00
N ILE A 41 6.50 4.41 2.90
CA ILE A 41 6.61 5.82 3.26
C ILE A 41 6.92 6.67 2.02
N SER A 42 7.85 6.20 1.19
CA SER A 42 8.22 6.92 -0.04
C SER A 42 7.07 7.00 -1.04
N LEU A 43 6.30 5.92 -1.20
CA LEU A 43 5.14 5.91 -2.09
C LEU A 43 4.04 6.84 -1.62
N SER A 44 3.67 6.72 -0.36
CA SER A 44 2.47 7.37 0.17
C SER A 44 2.70 8.81 0.58
N GLU A 45 3.93 9.12 0.99
CA GLU A 45 4.26 10.41 1.61
C GLU A 45 3.43 10.66 2.86
N PHE A 46 2.88 9.61 3.48
CA PHE A 46 2.14 9.74 4.73
C PHE A 46 3.09 10.12 5.86
N PRO A 47 2.64 10.94 6.82
CA PRO A 47 3.43 11.20 8.01
C PRO A 47 3.66 9.92 8.82
N PHE A 48 4.75 9.88 9.59
CA PHE A 48 5.11 8.69 10.37
C PHE A 48 3.99 8.24 11.28
N SER A 49 3.25 9.17 11.89
CA SER A 49 2.12 8.82 12.77
C SER A 49 1.04 8.02 12.01
N PHE A 50 0.81 8.36 10.75
CA PHE A 50 -0.18 7.65 9.95
C PHE A 50 0.34 6.26 9.52
N ILE A 51 1.64 6.16 9.19
CA ILE A 51 2.27 4.87 8.90
C ILE A 51 2.14 3.94 10.11
N GLU A 52 2.41 4.46 11.30
CA GLU A 52 2.28 3.68 12.53
C GLU A 52 0.84 3.19 12.76
N LYS A 53 -0.14 4.02 12.44
CA LYS A 53 -1.55 3.66 12.54
C LYS A 53 -1.90 2.55 11.55
N VAL A 54 -1.47 2.69 10.29
CA VAL A 54 -1.75 1.71 9.24
C VAL A 54 -1.14 0.36 9.57
N LEU A 55 0.11 0.35 10.02
CA LEU A 55 0.87 -0.88 10.25
C LEU A 55 0.78 -1.40 11.68
N ASN A 56 0.21 -0.61 12.60
CA ASN A 56 0.04 -0.94 14.02
C ASN A 56 1.38 -1.31 14.69
N ARG A 57 2.43 -0.55 14.37
CA ARG A 57 3.76 -0.68 14.95
C ARG A 57 4.43 0.69 14.92
N THR A 58 5.33 0.94 15.87
CA THR A 58 6.03 2.22 15.92
C THR A 58 7.20 2.27 14.94
N MET A 59 7.54 3.47 14.51
CA MET A 59 8.73 3.66 13.67
C MET A 59 10.00 3.22 14.37
N LYS A 60 10.05 3.36 15.69
CA LYS A 60 11.17 2.87 16.50
C LYS A 60 11.36 1.35 16.31
N THR A 61 10.27 0.59 16.31
CA THR A 61 10.30 -0.85 16.11
C THR A 61 10.83 -1.19 14.71
N PHE A 62 10.36 -0.47 13.68
CA PHE A 62 10.83 -0.71 12.31
C PHE A 62 12.31 -0.35 12.14
N ALA A 63 12.77 0.72 12.77
CA ALA A 63 14.19 1.07 12.76
C ALA A 63 15.03 -0.01 13.41
N SER A 64 14.55 -0.59 14.51
CA SER A 64 15.22 -1.70 15.19
C SER A 64 15.29 -2.93 14.30
N TYR A 65 14.21 -3.28 13.61
CA TYR A 65 14.18 -4.41 12.69
C TYR A 65 15.18 -4.20 11.54
N LYS A 66 15.27 -2.99 11.01
CA LYS A 66 16.21 -2.66 9.94
C LYS A 66 17.65 -2.81 10.43
N LYS A 67 17.96 -2.29 11.62
CA LYS A 67 19.29 -2.38 12.22
C LYS A 67 19.70 -3.83 12.45
N ASN A 68 18.78 -4.65 12.93
CA ASN A 68 19.04 -6.05 13.29
C ASN A 68 18.77 -7.02 12.16
N LYS A 69 18.40 -6.54 10.98
CA LYS A 69 18.07 -7.33 9.79
C LYS A 69 16.98 -8.38 10.08
N THR A 70 16.00 -8.00 10.90
CA THR A 70 14.87 -8.85 11.26
C THR A 70 13.77 -8.70 10.24
N ALA A 71 13.31 -9.80 9.65
CA ALA A 71 12.20 -9.76 8.71
C ALA A 71 10.91 -9.35 9.41
N LEU A 72 10.00 -8.70 8.66
CA LEU A 72 8.68 -8.35 9.16
C LEU A 72 7.84 -9.61 9.32
N ASP A 73 6.95 -9.61 10.31
CA ASP A 73 6.05 -10.75 10.53
C ASP A 73 5.04 -10.89 9.37
N PRO A 74 4.39 -12.07 9.25
CA PRO A 74 3.46 -12.32 8.14
C PRO A 74 2.29 -11.35 8.07
N VAL A 75 1.78 -10.89 9.21
CA VAL A 75 0.62 -9.98 9.23
C VAL A 75 0.97 -8.63 8.61
N ILE A 76 2.10 -8.05 9.01
CA ILE A 76 2.55 -6.77 8.45
C ILE A 76 2.97 -6.95 7.00
N SER A 77 3.65 -8.05 6.69
CA SER A 77 4.08 -8.33 5.31
C SER A 77 2.88 -8.45 4.37
N GLU A 78 1.84 -9.15 4.76
CA GLU A 78 0.62 -9.27 3.95
C GLU A 78 -0.01 -7.90 3.72
N LYS A 79 -0.15 -7.10 4.77
CA LYS A 79 -0.74 -5.77 4.65
C LYS A 79 0.05 -4.89 3.68
N LEU A 80 1.38 -4.90 3.79
CA LEU A 80 2.24 -4.12 2.90
C LEU A 80 2.13 -4.58 1.45
N LEU A 81 2.12 -5.90 1.20
CA LEU A 81 1.97 -6.41 -0.16
C LEU A 81 0.61 -6.04 -0.75
N LYS A 82 -0.45 -6.08 0.04
CA LYS A 82 -1.78 -5.66 -0.42
C LYS A 82 -1.80 -4.15 -0.71
N ILE A 83 -1.12 -3.35 0.08
CA ILE A 83 -1.01 -1.91 -0.16
C ILE A 83 -0.22 -1.64 -1.44
N PHE A 84 0.90 -2.34 -1.66
CA PHE A 84 1.66 -2.18 -2.90
C PHE A 84 0.82 -2.57 -4.12
N SER A 85 0.08 -3.67 -4.02
CA SER A 85 -0.86 -4.09 -5.07
C SER A 85 -1.92 -3.02 -5.31
N LEU A 86 -2.44 -2.42 -4.25
CA LEU A 86 -3.40 -1.33 -4.33
C LEU A 86 -2.80 -0.13 -5.08
N TYR A 87 -1.56 0.23 -4.78
CA TYR A 87 -0.86 1.33 -5.47
C TYR A 87 -0.68 1.03 -6.95
N GLN A 88 -0.32 -0.20 -7.30
CA GLN A 88 -0.20 -0.60 -8.70
C GLN A 88 -1.52 -0.37 -9.43
N LYS A 89 -2.61 -0.80 -8.82
CA LYS A 89 -3.95 -0.61 -9.38
C LYS A 89 -4.33 0.86 -9.46
N GLY A 90 -4.00 1.63 -8.41
CA GLY A 90 -4.27 3.07 -8.38
C GLY A 90 -3.54 3.82 -9.49
N VAL A 91 -2.30 3.46 -9.75
CA VAL A 91 -1.54 4.05 -10.87
C VAL A 91 -2.18 3.70 -12.21
N THR A 92 -2.66 2.47 -12.37
CA THR A 92 -3.37 2.05 -13.58
C THR A 92 -4.63 2.91 -13.80
N VAL A 93 -5.37 3.18 -12.71
CA VAL A 93 -6.63 3.94 -12.80
C VAL A 93 -6.39 5.43 -12.99
N PHE A 94 -5.46 6.02 -12.25
CA PHE A 94 -5.27 7.47 -12.21
C PHE A 94 -4.04 7.96 -12.98
N GLY A 95 -3.15 7.07 -13.39
CA GLY A 95 -2.00 7.40 -14.21
C GLY A 95 -0.69 7.60 -13.48
N THR A 96 -0.71 8.16 -12.27
CA THR A 96 0.50 8.40 -11.48
C THR A 96 0.24 8.11 -10.01
N VAL A 97 1.34 7.90 -9.25
CA VAL A 97 1.27 7.75 -7.80
C VAL A 97 0.69 9.02 -7.15
N ASP A 98 1.10 10.19 -7.61
CA ASP A 98 0.63 11.47 -7.06
C ASP A 98 -0.89 11.63 -7.24
N GLU A 99 -1.41 11.29 -8.40
CA GLU A 99 -2.85 11.35 -8.64
C GLU A 99 -3.60 10.36 -7.75
N PHE A 100 -3.07 9.16 -7.58
CA PHE A 100 -3.67 8.19 -6.68
C PHE A 100 -3.63 8.67 -5.24
N ASN A 101 -2.49 9.22 -4.79
CA ASN A 101 -2.39 9.77 -3.43
C ASN A 101 -3.40 10.89 -3.20
N SER A 102 -3.63 11.74 -4.21
CA SER A 102 -4.63 12.81 -4.11
C SER A 102 -6.03 12.23 -3.93
N TRP A 103 -6.36 11.17 -4.66
CA TRP A 103 -7.66 10.51 -4.52
C TRP A 103 -7.82 9.85 -3.16
N LEU A 104 -6.76 9.23 -2.64
CA LEU A 104 -6.80 8.60 -1.31
C LEU A 104 -7.11 9.59 -0.19
N ALA A 105 -6.85 10.87 -0.39
CA ALA A 105 -6.93 11.90 0.64
C ALA A 105 -8.28 12.62 0.69
N VAL A 106 -9.23 12.30 -0.21
CA VAL A 106 -10.52 12.97 -0.26
C VAL A 106 -11.65 11.96 -0.19
N PRO A 107 -12.86 12.38 0.28
CA PRO A 107 -13.99 11.45 0.36
C PRO A 107 -14.32 10.82 -0.99
N ALA A 108 -14.55 9.50 -1.01
CA ALA A 108 -14.90 8.77 -2.22
C ALA A 108 -16.38 8.41 -2.23
N PHE A 109 -17.04 8.72 -3.34
CA PHE A 109 -18.49 8.52 -3.48
C PHE A 109 -18.88 7.05 -3.23
N GLY A 110 -18.19 6.11 -3.87
CA GLY A 110 -18.52 4.69 -3.77
C GLY A 110 -18.17 4.05 -2.42
N LEU A 111 -17.51 4.80 -1.53
CA LEU A 111 -17.17 4.35 -0.18
C LEU A 111 -17.99 5.07 0.88
N GLY A 112 -19.20 5.52 0.51
CA GLY A 112 -20.08 6.22 1.45
C GLY A 112 -19.49 7.55 1.91
N LYS A 113 -18.72 8.20 1.05
CA LYS A 113 -18.02 9.47 1.34
C LYS A 113 -16.91 9.31 2.39
N THR A 114 -16.46 8.07 2.65
CA THR A 114 -15.30 7.82 3.50
C THR A 114 -14.04 8.20 2.73
N VAL A 115 -13.05 8.75 3.44
CA VAL A 115 -11.73 9.04 2.88
C VAL A 115 -10.98 7.71 2.73
N PRO A 116 -10.58 7.31 1.52
CA PRO A 116 -10.04 5.96 1.30
C PRO A 116 -8.82 5.63 2.16
N LYS A 117 -7.91 6.58 2.39
CA LYS A 117 -6.72 6.31 3.19
C LYS A 117 -7.06 5.86 4.61
N ASP A 118 -8.22 6.30 5.14
CA ASP A 118 -8.63 5.95 6.49
C ASP A 118 -9.07 4.49 6.61
N LEU A 119 -9.19 3.76 5.50
CA LEU A 119 -9.54 2.35 5.48
C LEU A 119 -8.30 1.44 5.38
N LEU A 120 -7.11 2.00 5.23
CA LEU A 120 -5.90 1.21 4.95
C LEU A 120 -5.34 0.49 6.17
N ASP A 121 -5.87 0.74 7.35
CA ASP A 121 -5.39 0.12 8.58
C ASP A 121 -5.91 -1.30 8.79
N THR A 122 -6.85 -1.78 7.96
CA THR A 122 -7.32 -3.16 7.99
C THR A 122 -7.24 -3.78 6.59
N ILE A 123 -7.11 -5.11 6.56
CA ILE A 123 -7.10 -5.87 5.29
C ILE A 123 -8.44 -5.68 4.56
N THR A 124 -9.55 -5.80 5.28
CA THR A 124 -10.87 -5.59 4.68
C THR A 124 -11.00 -4.18 4.12
N GLY A 125 -10.48 -3.18 4.83
CA GLY A 125 -10.48 -1.79 4.35
C GLY A 125 -9.69 -1.64 3.06
N ILE A 126 -8.52 -2.24 2.97
CA ILE A 126 -7.72 -2.23 1.75
C ILE A 126 -8.50 -2.86 0.59
N ASP A 127 -9.18 -3.98 0.85
CA ASP A 127 -9.98 -4.66 -0.17
C ASP A 127 -11.16 -3.77 -0.64
N LEU A 128 -11.80 -3.05 0.27
CA LEU A 128 -12.87 -2.11 -0.09
C LEU A 128 -12.36 -1.00 -1.02
N VAL A 129 -11.19 -0.46 -0.73
CA VAL A 129 -10.57 0.56 -1.60
C VAL A 129 -10.25 -0.04 -2.96
N SER A 130 -9.72 -1.25 -2.99
CA SER A 130 -9.43 -1.95 -4.26
C SER A 130 -10.68 -2.18 -5.09
N GLU A 131 -11.80 -2.55 -4.46
CA GLU A 131 -13.08 -2.73 -5.14
C GLU A 131 -13.59 -1.42 -5.73
N GLU A 132 -13.42 -0.31 -5.00
CA GLU A 132 -13.81 1.00 -5.51
C GLU A 132 -12.97 1.39 -6.72
N LEU A 133 -11.67 1.12 -6.70
CA LEU A 133 -10.81 1.37 -7.87
C LEU A 133 -11.29 0.57 -9.08
N SER A 134 -11.72 -0.68 -8.87
CA SER A 134 -12.28 -1.49 -9.98
C SER A 134 -13.54 -0.85 -10.55
N ARG A 135 -14.43 -0.35 -9.69
CA ARG A 135 -15.64 0.33 -10.15
C ARG A 135 -15.32 1.57 -10.98
N ILE A 136 -14.33 2.35 -10.53
CA ILE A 136 -13.90 3.54 -11.27
C ILE A 136 -13.30 3.12 -12.62
N GLU A 137 -12.43 2.11 -12.61
CA GLU A 137 -11.74 1.64 -13.81
C GLU A 137 -12.72 1.16 -14.89
N TYR A 138 -13.74 0.44 -14.49
CA TYR A 138 -14.70 -0.15 -15.43
C TYR A 138 -15.96 0.69 -15.63
N GLY A 139 -16.02 1.89 -15.04
CA GLY A 139 -17.15 2.80 -15.24
C GLY A 139 -18.43 2.38 -14.54
N ASP A 140 -18.33 1.59 -13.48
CA ASP A 140 -19.50 1.07 -12.74
C ASP A 140 -20.19 2.12 -11.86
N LEU A 141 -19.79 3.36 -11.99
CA LEU A 141 -20.40 4.47 -11.23
C LEU A 141 -21.68 5.01 -11.89
N ALA A 142 -21.98 4.53 -13.04
CA ALA A 142 -23.16 4.99 -13.79
C ALA A 142 -24.45 4.56 -13.12
#